data_d14d2b370d728a1d82bbce5db5dbe257
#
_entry.id   d14d2b370d728a1d82bbce5db5dbe257
#
_cell.length_a   1.000
_cell.length_b   1.000
_cell.length_c   1.000
_cell.angle_alpha   90.00
_cell.angle_beta   90.00
_cell.angle_gamma   90.00
#
_symmetry.space_group_name_H-M   'P 1'
#
loop_
_entity.id
_entity.type
_entity.pdbx_description
1 polymer ?
#
loop_
_entity_poly.entity_id
_entity_poly.type
_entity_poly.pdbx_seq_one_letter_code
_entity_poly.pdbx_strand_id
1 'polypeptide(L)'
;MAKAAALPGTASANTIRVIPESTSTLGVGMVALFIVALLVPLVIQVGPLRLSFYRVVLLATFFPTVVQIFRNPSIRICSVDILVTAFTFYVALSFAVTGASVATIGIHIVETLGPYCLARAFIRTSEDFIRCARVFVLCIILTIPFALYENVTRDPIILTVLGKFLKVLPNVPHEQRFGLDRAQVVFDHPILYGLFSAGGFSFALYTWRLRSGTRPAFVAGALVGLAAFQSLSSAALVCVALQAGLFAYDRIMRAWRGRWAALLWSGGILYTVLELASNRSMAQISISFLAMNPGTAWTRLLVNEAAVEEIKKFPFFGAGLGYEWHPPSHVVTTSIDNFWLAVAFRNGYPSAALILAAALAALIVVGRVRQEDERVRACQTAFCITLASLSVSTFTVHMWNASYVLLFYLLGCALWVRDAPAAVETTVPETEEADTGSRVQYTRFASRGNSRVLAGAPPVNRTQSSAASQPASPTNHAAPLRSTGRVPPIGD
;
A
#
# COMPACT_ATOMS: atom_id res chain seq x y z
N MET A 1 -33.21 -64.07 13.98
CA MET A 1 -31.76 -64.28 13.76
C MET A 1 -31.38 -63.67 12.44
N ALA A 2 -30.73 -62.48 12.48
CA ALA A 2 -29.97 -61.95 11.38
C ALA A 2 -28.92 -61.03 11.97
N LYS A 3 -27.65 -61.41 11.88
CA LYS A 3 -26.45 -60.70 12.31
C LYS A 3 -26.20 -59.53 11.36
N ALA A 4 -26.25 -58.30 11.84
CA ALA A 4 -25.74 -57.14 11.11
C ALA A 4 -24.19 -57.13 11.20
N ALA A 5 -23.54 -57.19 10.05
CA ALA A 5 -22.12 -57.06 9.88
C ALA A 5 -21.71 -55.59 10.01
N ALA A 6 -20.81 -55.31 10.93
CA ALA A 6 -20.17 -54.01 11.08
C ALA A 6 -19.21 -53.74 9.92
N LEU A 7 -19.35 -52.61 9.26
CA LEU A 7 -18.42 -52.11 8.24
C LEU A 7 -17.11 -51.62 8.91
N PRO A 8 -15.95 -51.85 8.34
CA PRO A 8 -14.68 -51.41 8.91
C PRO A 8 -14.51 -49.89 8.75
N GLY A 9 -13.94 -49.31 9.78
CA GLY A 9 -13.74 -47.89 9.97
C GLY A 9 -13.05 -47.18 8.80
N THR A 10 -13.60 -46.03 8.44
CA THR A 10 -13.01 -45.07 7.53
C THR A 10 -11.70 -44.54 8.12
N ALA A 11 -10.61 -44.87 7.45
CA ALA A 11 -9.29 -44.35 7.78
C ALA A 11 -9.34 -42.81 7.76
N SER A 12 -8.93 -42.21 8.88
CA SER A 12 -8.71 -40.78 9.02
C SER A 12 -7.76 -40.32 7.94
N ALA A 13 -8.27 -39.51 6.99
CA ALA A 13 -7.44 -38.83 6.01
C ALA A 13 -6.54 -37.84 6.76
N ASN A 14 -5.26 -38.16 6.86
CA ASN A 14 -4.23 -37.24 7.27
C ASN A 14 -4.24 -36.07 6.27
N THR A 15 -4.91 -34.97 6.62
CA THR A 15 -4.87 -33.72 5.86
C THR A 15 -3.46 -33.15 6.04
N ILE A 16 -2.60 -33.44 5.07
CA ILE A 16 -1.27 -32.84 5.00
C ILE A 16 -1.48 -31.33 4.96
N ARG A 17 -1.07 -30.66 6.01
CA ARG A 17 -0.98 -29.20 6.10
C ARG A 17 0.03 -28.75 5.05
N VAL A 18 -0.42 -28.33 3.89
CA VAL A 18 0.44 -27.61 2.95
C VAL A 18 0.67 -26.21 3.55
N ILE A 19 1.73 -26.09 4.33
CA ILE A 19 2.28 -24.79 4.72
C ILE A 19 2.69 -24.15 3.39
N PRO A 20 2.17 -22.94 3.03
CA PRO A 20 2.64 -22.29 1.82
C PRO A 20 4.16 -22.15 1.92
N GLU A 21 4.87 -22.76 0.98
CA GLU A 21 6.32 -22.62 0.90
C GLU A 21 6.63 -21.12 0.94
N SER A 22 7.52 -20.73 1.86
CA SER A 22 8.03 -19.36 1.90
C SER A 22 8.54 -19.04 0.50
N THR A 23 8.00 -18.01 -0.12
CA THR A 23 8.47 -17.55 -1.43
C THR A 23 9.98 -17.43 -1.38
N SER A 24 10.65 -17.88 -2.43
CA SER A 24 12.11 -17.79 -2.49
C SER A 24 12.53 -16.35 -2.22
N THR A 25 13.56 -16.16 -1.41
CA THR A 25 14.16 -14.83 -1.13
C THR A 25 14.42 -14.05 -2.42
N LEU A 26 14.69 -14.75 -3.52
CA LEU A 26 14.86 -14.20 -4.86
C LEU A 26 13.56 -13.55 -5.39
N GLY A 27 12.40 -14.17 -5.21
CA GLY A 27 11.14 -13.61 -5.70
C GLY A 27 10.75 -12.30 -5.01
N VAL A 28 10.86 -12.24 -3.67
CA VAL A 28 10.67 -11.01 -2.90
C VAL A 28 11.72 -9.95 -3.29
N GLY A 29 12.95 -10.38 -3.56
CA GLY A 29 14.01 -9.51 -4.06
C GLY A 29 13.68 -8.87 -5.42
N MET A 30 13.05 -9.62 -6.34
CA MET A 30 12.59 -9.07 -7.64
C MET A 30 11.51 -8.00 -7.44
N VAL A 31 10.56 -8.23 -6.52
CA VAL A 31 9.54 -7.23 -6.17
C VAL A 31 10.18 -5.98 -5.55
N ALA A 32 11.12 -6.17 -4.65
CA ALA A 32 11.85 -5.05 -4.03
C ALA A 32 12.66 -4.25 -5.07
N LEU A 33 13.34 -4.93 -6.00
CA LEU A 33 14.04 -4.30 -7.12
C LEU A 33 13.09 -3.49 -8.00
N PHE A 34 11.91 -4.03 -8.30
CA PHE A 34 10.89 -3.31 -9.05
C PHE A 34 10.43 -2.04 -8.34
N ILE A 35 10.16 -2.12 -7.02
CA ILE A 35 9.76 -0.94 -6.22
C ILE A 35 10.85 0.14 -6.24
N VAL A 36 12.11 -0.23 -6.09
CA VAL A 36 13.26 0.70 -6.20
C VAL A 36 13.35 1.27 -7.61
N ALA A 37 13.15 0.44 -8.63
CA ALA A 37 13.21 0.85 -10.03
C ALA A 37 12.18 1.91 -10.41
N LEU A 38 11.03 1.98 -9.71
CA LEU A 38 10.04 3.05 -9.91
C LEU A 38 10.58 4.45 -9.56
N LEU A 39 11.60 4.53 -8.71
CA LEU A 39 12.26 5.78 -8.31
C LEU A 39 13.51 6.11 -9.14
N VAL A 40 13.86 5.28 -10.10
CA VAL A 40 15.02 5.53 -10.97
C VAL A 40 14.56 6.28 -12.22
N PRO A 41 14.86 7.58 -12.39
CA PRO A 41 14.32 8.43 -13.45
C PRO A 41 15.04 8.26 -14.79
N LEU A 42 15.74 7.15 -14.99
CA LEU A 42 16.51 6.88 -16.21
C LEU A 42 15.59 6.45 -17.35
N VAL A 43 15.88 7.00 -18.53
CA VAL A 43 15.20 6.68 -19.79
C VAL A 43 16.22 6.17 -20.79
N ILE A 44 16.07 4.92 -21.20
CA ILE A 44 16.90 4.26 -22.18
C ILE A 44 16.14 4.27 -23.52
N GLN A 45 16.76 4.80 -24.57
CA GLN A 45 16.18 4.79 -25.91
C GLN A 45 16.72 3.59 -26.69
N VAL A 46 15.83 2.68 -27.07
CA VAL A 46 16.17 1.52 -27.92
C VAL A 46 15.33 1.60 -29.19
N GLY A 47 15.90 2.18 -30.25
CA GLY A 47 15.16 2.47 -31.46
C GLY A 47 13.96 3.37 -31.19
N PRO A 48 12.73 2.98 -31.59
CA PRO A 48 11.51 3.75 -31.30
C PRO A 48 11.02 3.60 -29.85
N LEU A 49 11.58 2.67 -29.07
CA LEU A 49 11.15 2.37 -27.71
C LEU A 49 11.83 3.29 -26.70
N ARG A 50 11.03 3.97 -25.89
CA ARG A 50 11.48 4.73 -24.72
C ARG A 50 11.26 3.87 -23.47
N LEU A 51 12.32 3.27 -22.96
CA LEU A 51 12.26 2.37 -21.80
C LEU A 51 12.70 3.08 -20.53
N SER A 52 11.80 3.25 -19.58
CA SER A 52 12.15 3.61 -18.20
C SER A 52 12.79 2.43 -17.49
N PHE A 53 13.60 2.66 -16.47
CA PHE A 53 14.32 1.59 -15.78
C PHE A 53 13.37 0.51 -15.22
N TYR A 54 12.22 0.89 -14.65
CA TYR A 54 11.21 -0.08 -14.19
C TYR A 54 10.63 -0.94 -15.33
N ARG A 55 10.52 -0.40 -16.57
CA ARG A 55 10.10 -1.18 -17.75
C ARG A 55 11.11 -2.27 -18.08
N VAL A 56 12.41 -1.97 -17.96
CA VAL A 56 13.47 -2.97 -18.17
C VAL A 56 13.35 -4.10 -17.14
N VAL A 57 13.14 -3.75 -15.85
CA VAL A 57 12.93 -4.75 -14.80
C VAL A 57 11.69 -5.59 -15.07
N LEU A 58 10.58 -4.97 -15.46
CA LEU A 58 9.35 -5.69 -15.78
C LEU A 58 9.52 -6.62 -17.00
N LEU A 59 10.18 -6.18 -18.07
CA LEU A 59 10.47 -7.01 -19.24
C LEU A 59 11.32 -8.23 -18.86
N ALA A 60 12.38 -8.02 -18.08
CA ALA A 60 13.27 -9.09 -17.64
C ALA A 60 12.56 -10.12 -16.75
N THR A 61 11.59 -9.67 -15.93
CA THR A 61 10.87 -10.52 -14.98
C THR A 61 9.54 -11.06 -15.51
N PHE A 62 9.05 -10.57 -16.65
CA PHE A 62 7.71 -10.89 -17.16
C PHE A 62 7.49 -12.38 -17.37
N PHE A 63 8.33 -13.00 -18.20
CA PHE A 63 8.19 -14.41 -18.55
C PHE A 63 8.34 -15.34 -17.34
N PRO A 64 9.41 -15.26 -16.52
CA PRO A 64 9.53 -16.10 -15.33
C PRO A 64 8.39 -15.90 -14.33
N THR A 65 7.84 -14.70 -14.23
CA THR A 65 6.69 -14.40 -13.35
C THR A 65 5.41 -15.08 -13.84
N VAL A 66 5.12 -15.00 -15.13
CA VAL A 66 3.94 -15.67 -15.72
C VAL A 66 4.05 -17.18 -15.56
N VAL A 67 5.22 -17.77 -15.85
CA VAL A 67 5.48 -19.20 -15.65
C VAL A 67 5.27 -19.60 -14.18
N GLN A 68 5.72 -18.77 -13.24
CA GLN A 68 5.55 -19.02 -11.81
C GLN A 68 4.07 -19.04 -11.39
N ILE A 69 3.23 -18.15 -11.96
CA ILE A 69 1.78 -18.15 -11.67
C ILE A 69 1.15 -19.47 -12.08
N PHE A 70 1.47 -19.99 -13.28
CA PHE A 70 0.88 -21.23 -13.78
C PHE A 70 1.46 -22.51 -13.13
N ARG A 71 2.71 -22.46 -12.65
CA ARG A 71 3.35 -23.60 -12.00
C ARG A 71 3.01 -23.72 -10.53
N ASN A 72 2.60 -22.65 -9.87
CA ASN A 72 2.32 -22.66 -8.44
C ASN A 72 0.85 -23.03 -8.16
N PRO A 73 0.55 -24.25 -7.69
CA PRO A 73 -0.82 -24.71 -7.45
C PRO A 73 -1.52 -23.95 -6.31
N SER A 74 -0.76 -23.22 -5.48
CA SER A 74 -1.33 -22.37 -4.43
C SER A 74 -1.97 -21.08 -4.97
N ILE A 75 -1.73 -20.73 -6.24
CA ILE A 75 -2.31 -19.55 -6.87
C ILE A 75 -3.63 -19.93 -7.52
N ARG A 76 -4.71 -19.52 -6.88
CA ARG A 76 -6.06 -19.76 -7.42
C ARG A 76 -6.52 -18.55 -8.21
N ILE A 77 -6.85 -18.74 -9.49
CA ILE A 77 -7.39 -17.69 -10.33
C ILE A 77 -8.67 -17.10 -9.71
N CYS A 78 -8.80 -15.80 -9.72
CA CYS A 78 -9.95 -15.08 -9.18
C CYS A 78 -10.47 -14.02 -10.16
N SER A 79 -11.59 -13.38 -9.80
CA SER A 79 -12.21 -12.33 -10.63
C SER A 79 -11.24 -11.17 -10.94
N VAL A 80 -10.32 -10.83 -10.04
CA VAL A 80 -9.34 -9.77 -10.27
C VAL A 80 -8.36 -10.16 -11.37
N ASP A 81 -7.87 -11.42 -11.37
CA ASP A 81 -6.97 -11.94 -12.41
C ASP A 81 -7.64 -11.84 -13.79
N ILE A 82 -8.93 -12.21 -13.89
CA ILE A 82 -9.72 -12.16 -15.12
C ILE A 82 -9.93 -10.71 -15.57
N LEU A 83 -10.36 -9.82 -14.66
CA LEU A 83 -10.68 -8.43 -14.98
C LEU A 83 -9.44 -7.63 -15.40
N VAL A 84 -8.30 -7.80 -14.72
CA VAL A 84 -7.04 -7.14 -15.09
C VAL A 84 -6.56 -7.64 -16.45
N THR A 85 -6.65 -8.94 -16.70
CA THR A 85 -6.30 -9.54 -17.99
C THR A 85 -7.22 -9.03 -19.10
N ALA A 86 -8.53 -9.04 -18.87
CA ALA A 86 -9.53 -8.53 -19.82
C ALA A 86 -9.30 -7.04 -20.11
N PHE A 87 -9.05 -6.22 -19.08
CA PHE A 87 -8.69 -4.81 -19.23
C PHE A 87 -7.47 -4.64 -20.15
N THR A 88 -6.39 -5.38 -19.88
CA THR A 88 -5.15 -5.27 -20.63
C THR A 88 -5.35 -5.57 -22.12
N PHE A 89 -6.02 -6.68 -22.42
CA PHE A 89 -6.25 -7.07 -23.82
C PHE A 89 -7.29 -6.18 -24.49
N TYR A 90 -8.28 -5.69 -23.76
CA TYR A 90 -9.25 -4.74 -24.32
C TYR A 90 -8.58 -3.42 -24.71
N VAL A 91 -7.72 -2.84 -23.85
CA VAL A 91 -6.98 -1.62 -24.17
C VAL A 91 -5.98 -1.87 -25.31
N ALA A 92 -5.33 -3.03 -25.34
CA ALA A 92 -4.46 -3.42 -26.45
C ALA A 92 -5.24 -3.48 -27.79
N LEU A 93 -6.45 -4.02 -27.77
CA LEU A 93 -7.36 -4.04 -28.93
C LEU A 93 -7.79 -2.61 -29.32
N SER A 94 -8.17 -1.78 -28.34
CA SER A 94 -8.51 -0.37 -28.58
C SER A 94 -7.36 0.37 -29.25
N PHE A 95 -6.13 0.19 -28.78
CA PHE A 95 -4.93 0.77 -29.37
C PHE A 95 -4.68 0.28 -30.79
N ALA A 96 -4.90 -1.00 -31.06
CA ALA A 96 -4.75 -1.57 -32.41
C ALA A 96 -5.81 -0.97 -33.36
N VAL A 97 -7.07 -0.86 -32.94
CA VAL A 97 -8.17 -0.29 -33.72
C VAL A 97 -7.95 1.20 -33.98
N THR A 98 -7.41 1.95 -33.03
CA THR A 98 -7.15 3.38 -33.15
C THR A 98 -5.78 3.73 -33.77
N GLY A 99 -5.05 2.72 -34.29
CA GLY A 99 -3.82 2.93 -35.06
C GLY A 99 -2.57 3.19 -34.23
N ALA A 100 -2.54 2.80 -32.95
CA ALA A 100 -1.34 2.91 -32.15
C ALA A 100 -0.24 1.93 -32.62
N SER A 101 1.01 2.29 -32.38
CA SER A 101 2.14 1.44 -32.78
C SER A 101 2.18 0.13 -31.96
N VAL A 102 2.73 -0.94 -32.55
CA VAL A 102 2.94 -2.23 -31.86
C VAL A 102 3.80 -2.03 -30.60
N ALA A 103 4.75 -1.12 -30.63
CA ALA A 103 5.58 -0.74 -29.49
C ALA A 103 4.75 -0.20 -28.33
N THR A 104 3.79 0.69 -28.62
CA THR A 104 2.87 1.25 -27.60
C THR A 104 2.00 0.17 -26.98
N ILE A 105 1.46 -0.74 -27.82
CA ILE A 105 0.65 -1.88 -27.36
C ILE A 105 1.48 -2.78 -26.45
N GLY A 106 2.71 -3.12 -26.84
CA GLY A 106 3.61 -3.95 -26.05
C GLY A 106 3.97 -3.32 -24.71
N ILE A 107 4.27 -2.01 -24.69
CA ILE A 107 4.54 -1.27 -23.45
C ILE A 107 3.33 -1.31 -22.52
N HIS A 108 2.12 -1.08 -23.03
CA HIS A 108 0.90 -1.14 -22.25
C HIS A 108 0.71 -2.51 -21.58
N ILE A 109 0.90 -3.61 -22.33
CA ILE A 109 0.78 -4.97 -21.79
C ILE A 109 1.79 -5.18 -20.65
N VAL A 110 3.04 -4.77 -20.84
CA VAL A 110 4.11 -4.91 -19.83
C VAL A 110 3.84 -4.05 -18.60
N GLU A 111 3.38 -2.82 -18.76
CA GLU A 111 3.08 -1.90 -17.64
C GLU A 111 1.82 -2.28 -16.86
N THR A 112 0.91 -3.04 -17.46
CA THR A 112 -0.32 -3.48 -16.83
C THR A 112 -0.15 -4.86 -16.20
N LEU A 113 0.18 -5.88 -16.99
CA LEU A 113 0.31 -7.25 -16.50
C LEU A 113 1.63 -7.49 -15.75
N GLY A 114 2.72 -6.82 -16.12
CA GLY A 114 4.03 -7.04 -15.49
C GLY A 114 4.01 -6.83 -13.97
N PRO A 115 3.66 -5.64 -13.46
CA PRO A 115 3.64 -5.37 -12.03
C PRO A 115 2.56 -6.17 -11.30
N TYR A 116 1.41 -6.39 -11.94
CA TYR A 116 0.33 -7.22 -11.40
C TYR A 116 0.80 -8.66 -11.18
N CYS A 117 1.33 -9.29 -12.22
CA CYS A 117 1.83 -10.66 -12.16
C CYS A 117 3.01 -10.79 -11.20
N LEU A 118 3.94 -9.82 -11.20
CA LEU A 118 5.09 -9.82 -10.28
C LEU A 118 4.65 -9.85 -8.81
N ALA A 119 3.70 -8.99 -8.44
CA ALA A 119 3.13 -8.97 -7.11
C ALA A 119 2.36 -10.27 -6.81
N ARG A 120 1.55 -10.74 -7.74
CA ARG A 120 0.70 -11.94 -7.62
C ARG A 120 1.51 -13.22 -7.45
N ALA A 121 2.65 -13.34 -8.15
CA ALA A 121 3.51 -14.51 -8.11
C ALA A 121 4.34 -14.61 -6.83
N PHE A 122 4.89 -13.46 -6.37
CA PHE A 122 5.95 -13.47 -5.36
C PHE A 122 5.56 -12.92 -4.00
N ILE A 123 4.41 -12.25 -3.85
CA ILE A 123 3.88 -11.90 -2.53
C ILE A 123 2.86 -12.95 -2.14
N ARG A 124 3.28 -13.93 -1.33
CA ARG A 124 2.46 -15.11 -1.01
C ARG A 124 2.16 -15.26 0.48
N THR A 125 2.86 -14.51 1.32
CA THR A 125 2.72 -14.55 2.78
C THR A 125 2.60 -13.13 3.36
N SER A 126 2.13 -13.04 4.61
CA SER A 126 2.12 -11.76 5.33
C SER A 126 3.53 -11.19 5.51
N GLU A 127 4.55 -12.04 5.65
CA GLU A 127 5.93 -11.60 5.78
C GLU A 127 6.46 -11.00 4.47
N ASP A 128 6.17 -11.62 3.31
CA ASP A 128 6.53 -11.08 1.99
C ASP A 128 5.88 -9.72 1.77
N PHE A 129 4.57 -9.62 2.07
CA PHE A 129 3.84 -8.36 1.98
C PHE A 129 4.46 -7.27 2.87
N ILE A 130 4.76 -7.59 4.14
CA ILE A 130 5.37 -6.65 5.08
C ILE A 130 6.74 -6.20 4.59
N ARG A 131 7.57 -7.11 4.06
CA ARG A 131 8.90 -6.78 3.51
C ARG A 131 8.77 -5.81 2.33
N CYS A 132 7.93 -6.13 1.35
CA CYS A 132 7.70 -5.27 0.18
C CYS A 132 7.12 -3.91 0.57
N ALA A 133 6.12 -3.89 1.47
CA ALA A 133 5.52 -2.65 1.97
C ALA A 133 6.55 -1.76 2.69
N ARG A 134 7.47 -2.36 3.46
CA ARG A 134 8.55 -1.61 4.13
C ARG A 134 9.57 -1.05 3.15
N VAL A 135 9.96 -1.82 2.13
CA VAL A 135 10.82 -1.30 1.05
C VAL A 135 10.14 -0.11 0.39
N PHE A 136 8.86 -0.22 0.06
CA PHE A 136 8.09 0.87 -0.55
C PHE A 136 8.08 2.13 0.34
N VAL A 137 7.77 1.99 1.62
CA VAL A 137 7.76 3.09 2.58
C VAL A 137 9.17 3.69 2.77
N LEU A 138 10.22 2.88 2.86
CA LEU A 138 11.60 3.37 2.94
C LEU A 138 12.00 4.14 1.68
N CYS A 139 11.64 3.67 0.50
CA CYS A 139 11.84 4.38 -0.75
C CYS A 139 11.20 5.78 -0.72
N ILE A 140 9.97 5.89 -0.22
CA ILE A 140 9.29 7.19 -0.06
C ILE A 140 10.04 8.09 0.93
N ILE A 141 10.42 7.56 2.10
CA ILE A 141 11.15 8.34 3.12
C ILE A 141 12.48 8.88 2.58
N LEU A 142 13.18 8.08 1.78
CA LEU A 142 14.45 8.50 1.15
C LEU A 142 14.29 9.66 0.17
N THR A 143 13.10 9.91 -0.36
CA THR A 143 12.86 11.06 -1.26
C THR A 143 12.70 12.38 -0.51
N ILE A 144 12.41 12.36 0.80
CA ILE A 144 12.08 13.56 1.58
C ILE A 144 13.15 14.65 1.51
N PRO A 145 14.45 14.38 1.73
CA PRO A 145 15.46 15.45 1.69
C PRO A 145 15.55 16.12 0.31
N PHE A 146 15.35 15.35 -0.77
CA PHE A 146 15.38 15.87 -2.14
C PHE A 146 14.15 16.72 -2.43
N ALA A 147 12.99 16.29 -1.97
CA ALA A 147 11.75 17.04 -2.11
C ALA A 147 11.76 18.34 -1.30
N LEU A 148 12.32 18.34 -0.08
CA LEU A 148 12.51 19.56 0.72
C LEU A 148 13.46 20.54 0.03
N TYR A 149 14.55 20.04 -0.53
CA TYR A 149 15.46 20.86 -1.31
C TYR A 149 14.76 21.51 -2.52
N GLU A 150 14.01 20.72 -3.30
CA GLU A 150 13.27 21.18 -4.48
C GLU A 150 12.20 22.21 -4.12
N ASN A 151 11.46 22.03 -3.01
CA ASN A 151 10.44 22.99 -2.57
C ASN A 151 11.02 24.41 -2.31
N VAL A 152 12.31 24.51 -1.94
CA VAL A 152 12.97 25.79 -1.63
C VAL A 152 13.72 26.33 -2.83
N THR A 153 14.40 25.47 -3.59
CA THR A 153 15.35 25.89 -4.64
C THR A 153 14.77 25.86 -6.06
N ARG A 154 13.60 25.26 -6.28
CA ARG A 154 13.00 24.96 -7.60
C ARG A 154 13.81 23.96 -8.43
N ASP A 155 14.83 23.37 -7.88
CA ASP A 155 15.71 22.49 -8.63
C ASP A 155 15.50 21.03 -8.18
N PRO A 156 14.94 20.15 -9.04
CA PRO A 156 14.90 18.71 -8.79
C PRO A 156 16.30 18.12 -8.94
N ILE A 157 17.12 18.30 -7.92
CA ILE A 157 18.57 18.02 -7.92
C ILE A 157 18.92 16.64 -8.52
N ILE A 158 18.09 15.61 -8.28
CA ILE A 158 18.33 14.27 -8.84
C ILE A 158 18.25 14.32 -10.37
N LEU A 159 17.22 14.97 -10.93
CA LEU A 159 17.04 15.08 -12.37
C LEU A 159 18.12 15.99 -12.97
N THR A 160 18.47 17.09 -12.31
CA THR A 160 19.50 18.03 -12.76
C THR A 160 20.87 17.39 -12.78
N VAL A 161 21.25 16.65 -11.74
CA VAL A 161 22.57 16.00 -11.68
C VAL A 161 22.65 14.83 -12.65
N LEU A 162 21.67 13.93 -12.64
CA LEU A 162 21.66 12.79 -13.54
C LEU A 162 21.50 13.19 -15.01
N GLY A 163 20.74 14.27 -15.28
CA GLY A 163 20.52 14.80 -16.63
C GLY A 163 21.77 15.32 -17.33
N LYS A 164 22.86 15.59 -16.57
CA LYS A 164 24.15 15.96 -17.15
C LYS A 164 24.87 14.79 -17.83
N PHE A 165 24.56 13.57 -17.41
CA PHE A 165 25.26 12.35 -17.87
C PHE A 165 24.35 11.39 -18.60
N LEU A 166 23.03 11.41 -18.28
CA LEU A 166 22.08 10.41 -18.72
C LEU A 166 20.79 11.08 -19.18
N LYS A 167 20.02 10.42 -20.05
CA LYS A 167 18.70 10.87 -20.41
C LYS A 167 17.74 10.56 -19.26
N VAL A 168 17.18 11.60 -18.69
CA VAL A 168 16.22 11.54 -17.56
C VAL A 168 14.88 12.13 -17.94
N LEU A 169 13.92 12.05 -17.02
CA LEU A 169 12.62 12.72 -17.15
C LEU A 169 12.79 14.25 -17.19
N PRO A 170 11.91 14.99 -17.89
CA PRO A 170 12.01 16.44 -17.99
C PRO A 170 11.68 17.10 -16.65
N ASN A 171 12.40 18.19 -16.36
CA ASN A 171 11.98 19.13 -15.33
C ASN A 171 10.93 20.06 -15.93
N VAL A 172 9.71 20.05 -15.39
CA VAL A 172 8.61 20.91 -15.83
C VAL A 172 8.32 21.91 -14.72
N PRO A 173 8.46 23.23 -14.99
CA PRO A 173 8.11 24.26 -14.03
C PRO A 173 6.62 24.21 -13.67
N HIS A 174 6.31 24.34 -12.41
CA HIS A 174 4.94 24.34 -11.90
C HIS A 174 4.66 25.62 -11.11
N GLU A 175 3.38 25.98 -11.05
CA GLU A 175 2.93 27.10 -10.21
C GLU A 175 3.23 26.82 -8.72
N GLN A 176 3.74 27.83 -8.05
CA GLN A 176 3.95 27.81 -6.61
C GLN A 176 2.63 27.68 -5.84
N ARG A 177 2.70 27.05 -4.67
CA ARG A 177 1.61 27.00 -3.72
C ARG A 177 2.13 27.34 -2.33
N PHE A 178 1.46 28.22 -1.62
CA PHE A 178 1.90 28.69 -0.29
C PHE A 178 3.34 29.25 -0.27
N GLY A 179 3.78 29.86 -1.38
CA GLY A 179 5.14 30.39 -1.50
C GLY A 179 6.23 29.32 -1.68
N LEU A 180 5.85 28.05 -1.82
CA LEU A 180 6.75 26.94 -2.05
C LEU A 180 6.59 26.39 -3.47
N ASP A 181 7.66 25.86 -4.01
CA ASP A 181 7.63 25.11 -5.26
C ASP A 181 7.15 23.68 -5.01
N ARG A 182 6.55 23.07 -6.02
CA ARG A 182 5.97 21.75 -5.92
C ARG A 182 7.01 20.68 -6.26
N ALA A 183 7.33 19.80 -5.32
CA ALA A 183 8.31 18.75 -5.55
C ALA A 183 7.78 17.64 -6.46
N GLN A 184 8.52 17.33 -7.52
CA GLN A 184 8.36 16.15 -8.40
C GLN A 184 9.41 15.07 -8.15
N VAL A 185 10.55 15.43 -7.60
CA VAL A 185 11.73 14.61 -7.25
C VAL A 185 12.27 13.82 -8.44
N VAL A 186 11.70 12.64 -8.71
CA VAL A 186 12.10 11.73 -9.80
C VAL A 186 10.91 11.37 -10.71
N PHE A 187 9.76 12.00 -10.53
CA PHE A 187 8.55 11.75 -11.29
C PHE A 187 8.36 12.79 -12.41
N ASP A 188 7.50 12.49 -13.37
CA ASP A 188 7.18 13.41 -14.47
C ASP A 188 6.40 14.64 -14.01
N HIS A 189 5.74 14.56 -12.85
CA HIS A 189 4.86 15.60 -12.33
C HIS A 189 4.72 15.52 -10.80
N PRO A 190 4.63 16.66 -10.08
CA PRO A 190 4.45 16.65 -8.61
C PRO A 190 3.23 15.86 -8.13
N ILE A 191 2.13 15.88 -8.89
CA ILE A 191 0.93 15.11 -8.54
C ILE A 191 1.23 13.61 -8.45
N LEU A 192 2.05 13.07 -9.37
CA LEU A 192 2.42 11.65 -9.38
C LEU A 192 3.30 11.30 -8.19
N TYR A 193 4.27 12.16 -7.84
CA TYR A 193 5.07 12.01 -6.64
C TYR A 193 4.20 11.97 -5.38
N GLY A 194 3.24 12.91 -5.31
CA GLY A 194 2.32 12.98 -4.18
C GLY A 194 1.44 11.73 -4.03
N LEU A 195 0.84 11.23 -5.11
CA LEU A 195 0.02 10.02 -5.10
C LEU A 195 0.84 8.76 -4.81
N PHE A 196 2.02 8.65 -5.39
CA PHE A 196 2.96 7.56 -5.11
C PHE A 196 3.29 7.52 -3.61
N SER A 197 3.64 8.68 -3.05
CA SER A 197 3.95 8.80 -1.63
C SER A 197 2.73 8.49 -0.75
N ALA A 198 1.56 9.05 -1.08
CA ALA A 198 0.32 8.78 -0.35
C ALA A 198 -0.03 7.28 -0.32
N GLY A 199 0.30 6.54 -1.39
CA GLY A 199 0.10 5.08 -1.46
C GLY A 199 0.83 4.29 -0.35
N GLY A 200 1.87 4.86 0.26
CA GLY A 200 2.62 4.24 1.36
C GLY A 200 2.04 4.47 2.76
N PHE A 201 1.06 5.37 2.94
CA PHE A 201 0.65 5.84 4.26
C PHE A 201 0.06 4.74 5.16
N SER A 202 -0.93 4.01 4.70
CA SER A 202 -1.51 2.90 5.48
C SER A 202 -0.51 1.76 5.66
N PHE A 203 0.33 1.48 4.67
CA PHE A 203 1.40 0.49 4.82
C PHE A 203 2.38 0.90 5.93
N ALA A 204 2.76 2.16 6.04
CA ALA A 204 3.58 2.65 7.14
C ALA A 204 2.90 2.40 8.49
N LEU A 205 1.64 2.78 8.66
CA LEU A 205 0.93 2.65 9.93
C LEU A 205 0.74 1.20 10.38
N TYR A 206 0.36 0.29 9.46
CA TYR A 206 0.05 -1.09 9.81
C TYR A 206 1.29 -1.98 9.86
N THR A 207 2.20 -1.91 8.87
CA THR A 207 3.34 -2.85 8.80
C THR A 207 4.45 -2.54 9.80
N TRP A 208 4.72 -1.25 10.08
CA TRP A 208 5.68 -0.87 11.13
C TRP A 208 5.19 -1.25 12.52
N ARG A 209 3.90 -1.10 12.77
CA ARG A 209 3.32 -1.46 14.06
C ARG A 209 3.53 -2.93 14.41
N LEU A 210 3.41 -3.82 13.44
CA LEU A 210 3.56 -5.27 13.64
C LEU A 210 4.98 -5.67 14.07
N ARG A 211 6.00 -4.90 13.70
CA ARG A 211 7.40 -5.27 13.92
C ARG A 211 8.14 -4.38 14.90
N SER A 212 7.79 -3.11 14.94
CA SER A 212 8.53 -2.08 15.70
C SER A 212 7.66 -1.36 16.73
N GLY A 213 6.36 -1.66 16.79
CA GLY A 213 5.43 -1.05 17.72
C GLY A 213 4.76 0.22 17.20
N THR A 214 3.93 0.82 18.05
CA THR A 214 3.01 1.90 17.65
C THR A 214 3.74 3.22 17.37
N ARG A 215 4.69 3.63 18.22
CA ARG A 215 5.42 4.90 18.02
C ARG A 215 6.17 4.98 16.70
N PRO A 216 7.04 3.99 16.34
CA PRO A 216 7.71 4.01 15.04
C PRO A 216 6.73 3.96 13.84
N ALA A 217 5.56 3.32 13.99
CA ALA A 217 4.55 3.32 12.94
C ALA A 217 3.98 4.72 12.68
N PHE A 218 3.67 5.47 13.74
CA PHE A 218 3.22 6.86 13.59
C PHE A 218 4.31 7.76 13.02
N VAL A 219 5.56 7.58 13.40
CA VAL A 219 6.70 8.32 12.82
C VAL A 219 6.82 8.00 11.32
N ALA A 220 6.79 6.73 10.94
CA ALA A 220 6.83 6.34 9.52
C ALA A 220 5.64 6.90 8.74
N GLY A 221 4.41 6.86 9.32
CA GLY A 221 3.22 7.47 8.73
C GLY A 221 3.36 8.99 8.55
N ALA A 222 3.86 9.69 9.57
CA ALA A 222 4.09 11.13 9.51
C ALA A 222 5.12 11.51 8.44
N LEU A 223 6.22 10.73 8.30
CA LEU A 223 7.22 10.93 7.25
C LEU A 223 6.62 10.70 5.85
N VAL A 224 5.82 9.65 5.66
CA VAL A 224 5.13 9.43 4.39
C VAL A 224 4.12 10.55 4.10
N GLY A 225 3.38 11.00 5.12
CA GLY A 225 2.50 12.16 5.00
C GLY A 225 3.26 13.44 4.62
N LEU A 226 4.44 13.65 5.20
CA LEU A 226 5.34 14.76 4.85
C LEU A 226 5.81 14.66 3.40
N ALA A 227 6.21 13.47 2.91
CA ALA A 227 6.58 13.27 1.52
C ALA A 227 5.43 13.61 0.57
N ALA A 228 4.20 13.14 0.86
CA ALA A 228 3.02 13.47 0.07
C ALA A 228 2.69 14.97 0.09
N PHE A 229 2.86 15.63 1.25
CA PHE A 229 2.64 17.07 1.40
C PHE A 229 3.53 17.90 0.50
N GLN A 230 4.80 17.54 0.35
CA GLN A 230 5.78 18.30 -0.44
C GLN A 230 5.41 18.40 -1.93
N SER A 231 4.56 17.51 -2.44
CA SER A 231 3.99 17.62 -3.79
C SER A 231 3.03 18.80 -3.95
N LEU A 232 2.56 19.38 -2.82
CA LEU A 232 1.53 20.43 -2.75
C LEU A 232 0.32 20.11 -3.63
N SER A 233 -0.06 18.82 -3.68
CA SER A 233 -1.18 18.31 -4.45
C SER A 233 -2.38 18.03 -3.56
N SER A 234 -3.52 18.67 -3.85
CA SER A 234 -4.78 18.42 -3.14
C SER A 234 -5.17 16.94 -3.14
N ALA A 235 -5.02 16.27 -4.28
CA ALA A 235 -5.37 14.85 -4.40
C ALA A 235 -4.50 13.95 -3.50
N ALA A 236 -3.21 14.23 -3.40
CA ALA A 236 -2.31 13.50 -2.51
C ALA A 236 -2.68 13.71 -1.04
N LEU A 237 -3.01 14.94 -0.67
CA LEU A 237 -3.43 15.28 0.71
C LEU A 237 -4.79 14.65 1.06
N VAL A 238 -5.74 14.68 0.13
CA VAL A 238 -7.03 13.98 0.29
C VAL A 238 -6.83 12.48 0.45
N CYS A 239 -5.92 11.88 -0.33
CA CYS A 239 -5.59 10.47 -0.21
C CYS A 239 -5.02 10.12 1.18
N VAL A 240 -4.09 10.93 1.69
CA VAL A 240 -3.53 10.74 3.05
C VAL A 240 -4.59 10.97 4.11
N ALA A 241 -5.40 12.03 4.01
CA ALA A 241 -6.45 12.34 4.97
C ALA A 241 -7.52 11.24 5.03
N LEU A 242 -7.93 10.72 3.87
CA LEU A 242 -8.88 9.60 3.80
C LEU A 242 -8.29 8.32 4.43
N GLN A 243 -7.02 8.00 4.17
CA GLN A 243 -6.35 6.87 4.81
C GLN A 243 -6.23 7.07 6.34
N ALA A 244 -5.89 8.27 6.79
CA ALA A 244 -5.80 8.59 8.21
C ALA A 244 -7.17 8.48 8.90
N GLY A 245 -8.24 8.98 8.25
CA GLY A 245 -9.61 8.86 8.74
C GLY A 245 -10.07 7.40 8.82
N LEU A 246 -9.83 6.62 7.78
CA LEU A 246 -10.16 5.19 7.76
C LEU A 246 -9.33 4.38 8.78
N PHE A 247 -8.06 4.74 8.98
CA PHE A 247 -7.24 4.17 10.04
C PHE A 247 -7.79 4.48 11.43
N ALA A 248 -8.14 5.74 11.69
CA ALA A 248 -8.74 6.16 12.95
C ALA A 248 -10.08 5.44 13.18
N TYR A 249 -10.93 5.37 12.16
CA TYR A 249 -12.18 4.62 12.20
C TYR A 249 -11.97 3.14 12.53
N ASP A 250 -11.02 2.48 11.86
CA ASP A 250 -10.67 1.07 12.15
C ASP A 250 -10.25 0.89 13.63
N ARG A 251 -9.53 1.87 14.19
CA ARG A 251 -9.06 1.80 15.58
C ARG A 251 -10.16 2.04 16.59
N ILE A 252 -10.99 3.05 16.39
CA ILE A 252 -12.09 3.41 17.28
C ILE A 252 -13.16 2.31 17.26
N MET A 253 -13.51 1.82 16.08
CA MET A 253 -14.57 0.83 15.90
C MET A 253 -14.06 -0.63 15.93
N ARG A 254 -12.85 -0.88 16.46
CA ARG A 254 -12.21 -2.20 16.43
C ARG A 254 -13.06 -3.31 17.04
N ALA A 255 -13.81 -3.02 18.09
CA ALA A 255 -14.66 -3.99 18.76
C ALA A 255 -15.89 -4.41 17.92
N TRP A 256 -16.31 -3.59 16.97
CA TRP A 256 -17.51 -3.86 16.17
C TRP A 256 -17.17 -4.58 14.86
N ARG A 257 -17.66 -5.81 14.75
CA ARG A 257 -17.41 -6.65 13.56
C ARG A 257 -18.04 -6.09 12.28
N GLY A 258 -19.18 -5.38 12.39
CA GLY A 258 -19.94 -4.79 11.29
C GLY A 258 -19.44 -3.44 10.80
N ARG A 259 -18.36 -2.88 11.37
CA ARG A 259 -17.92 -1.50 11.14
C ARG A 259 -17.77 -1.10 9.66
N TRP A 260 -17.17 -1.95 8.84
CA TRP A 260 -16.98 -1.64 7.43
C TRP A 260 -18.27 -1.63 6.62
N ALA A 261 -19.19 -2.56 6.90
CA ALA A 261 -20.51 -2.56 6.29
C ALA A 261 -21.30 -1.31 6.70
N ALA A 262 -21.25 -0.94 7.98
CA ALA A 262 -21.90 0.28 8.46
C ALA A 262 -21.34 1.54 7.81
N LEU A 263 -20.01 1.63 7.65
CA LEU A 263 -19.37 2.75 6.94
C LEU A 263 -19.85 2.84 5.49
N LEU A 264 -19.93 1.70 4.78
CA LEU A 264 -20.41 1.68 3.40
C LEU A 264 -21.89 2.07 3.31
N TRP A 265 -22.75 1.54 4.20
CA TRP A 265 -24.15 1.89 4.22
C TRP A 265 -24.39 3.36 4.60
N SER A 266 -23.72 3.86 5.65
CA SER A 266 -23.84 5.26 6.05
C SER A 266 -23.32 6.21 4.97
N GLY A 267 -22.21 5.87 4.31
CA GLY A 267 -21.69 6.61 3.18
C GLY A 267 -22.63 6.61 1.98
N GLY A 268 -23.22 5.46 1.65
CA GLY A 268 -24.21 5.34 0.57
C GLY A 268 -25.49 6.13 0.86
N ILE A 269 -26.01 6.06 2.10
CA ILE A 269 -27.15 6.85 2.54
C ILE A 269 -26.85 8.35 2.44
N LEU A 270 -25.69 8.77 2.98
CA LEU A 270 -25.27 10.17 2.93
C LEU A 270 -25.13 10.67 1.48
N TYR A 271 -24.51 9.87 0.60
CA TYR A 271 -24.41 10.17 -0.82
C TYR A 271 -25.81 10.38 -1.43
N THR A 272 -26.72 9.43 -1.21
CA THR A 272 -28.10 9.49 -1.76
C THR A 272 -28.85 10.72 -1.23
N VAL A 273 -28.77 10.99 0.07
CA VAL A 273 -29.41 12.16 0.67
C VAL A 273 -28.87 13.47 0.09
N LEU A 274 -27.56 13.58 -0.05
CA LEU A 274 -26.94 14.79 -0.60
C LEU A 274 -27.27 14.98 -2.09
N GLU A 275 -27.30 13.91 -2.88
CA GLU A 275 -27.67 13.96 -4.30
C GLU A 275 -29.15 14.36 -4.50
N LEU A 276 -30.06 13.88 -3.62
CA LEU A 276 -31.49 14.21 -3.69
C LEU A 276 -31.81 15.58 -3.08
N ALA A 277 -31.09 16.02 -2.07
CA ALA A 277 -31.34 17.26 -1.35
C ALA A 277 -30.59 18.48 -1.91
N SER A 278 -29.57 18.26 -2.75
CA SER A 278 -28.72 19.31 -3.29
C SER A 278 -29.00 19.58 -4.76
N ASN A 279 -29.04 20.83 -5.15
CA ASN A 279 -29.07 21.26 -6.55
C ASN A 279 -27.68 21.10 -7.25
N ARG A 280 -26.66 20.63 -6.53
CA ARG A 280 -25.31 20.39 -7.05
C ARG A 280 -24.99 18.91 -6.95
N SER A 281 -24.39 18.34 -7.99
CA SER A 281 -23.94 16.94 -7.95
C SER A 281 -22.87 16.74 -6.87
N MET A 282 -22.78 15.54 -6.32
CA MET A 282 -21.72 15.18 -5.37
C MET A 282 -20.32 15.40 -5.93
N ALA A 283 -20.11 15.28 -7.24
CA ALA A 283 -18.86 15.61 -7.89
C ALA A 283 -18.54 17.10 -7.75
N GLN A 284 -19.51 17.98 -7.98
CA GLN A 284 -19.36 19.45 -7.83
C GLN A 284 -19.09 19.83 -6.38
N ILE A 285 -19.81 19.20 -5.41
CA ILE A 285 -19.62 19.42 -3.98
C ILE A 285 -18.21 18.98 -3.57
N SER A 286 -17.82 17.76 -3.94
CA SER A 286 -16.51 17.19 -3.58
C SER A 286 -15.35 18.04 -4.12
N ILE A 287 -15.43 18.48 -5.37
CA ILE A 287 -14.42 19.32 -6.00
C ILE A 287 -14.34 20.67 -5.30
N SER A 288 -15.47 21.27 -4.93
CA SER A 288 -15.52 22.60 -4.27
C SER A 288 -14.86 22.59 -2.89
N PHE A 289 -15.05 21.52 -2.11
CA PHE A 289 -14.53 21.43 -0.73
C PHE A 289 -13.12 20.82 -0.63
N LEU A 290 -12.74 19.93 -1.57
CA LEU A 290 -11.46 19.21 -1.49
C LEU A 290 -10.34 19.88 -2.28
N ALA A 291 -10.64 20.91 -3.07
CA ALA A 291 -9.63 21.60 -3.85
C ALA A 291 -8.97 22.73 -3.07
N MET A 292 -7.64 22.75 -3.06
CA MET A 292 -6.85 23.85 -2.46
C MET A 292 -6.97 25.15 -3.26
N ASN A 293 -7.35 25.08 -4.53
CA ASN A 293 -7.56 26.23 -5.40
C ASN A 293 -8.92 26.10 -6.10
N PRO A 294 -9.91 26.97 -5.81
CA PRO A 294 -11.22 26.91 -6.43
C PRO A 294 -11.20 27.04 -7.96
N GLY A 295 -10.32 27.86 -8.51
CA GLY A 295 -10.18 28.02 -9.97
C GLY A 295 -9.78 26.72 -10.65
N THR A 296 -8.80 26.00 -10.09
CA THR A 296 -8.41 24.67 -10.59
C THR A 296 -9.54 23.66 -10.48
N ALA A 297 -10.39 23.76 -9.45
CA ALA A 297 -11.51 22.88 -9.25
C ALA A 297 -12.59 23.07 -10.34
N TRP A 298 -12.95 24.31 -10.63
CA TRP A 298 -13.89 24.65 -11.68
C TRP A 298 -13.40 24.23 -13.06
N THR A 299 -12.13 24.48 -13.37
CA THR A 299 -11.52 24.03 -14.63
C THR A 299 -11.64 22.51 -14.81
N ARG A 300 -11.37 21.73 -13.76
CA ARG A 300 -11.52 20.26 -13.82
C ARG A 300 -12.95 19.82 -14.07
N LEU A 301 -13.91 20.50 -13.46
CA LEU A 301 -15.33 20.20 -13.68
C LEU A 301 -15.70 20.41 -15.14
N LEU A 302 -15.38 21.59 -15.70
CA LEU A 302 -15.66 21.91 -17.10
C LEU A 302 -14.97 20.94 -18.06
N VAL A 303 -13.70 20.57 -17.78
CA VAL A 303 -12.98 19.56 -18.57
C VAL A 303 -13.68 18.20 -18.51
N ASN A 304 -14.10 17.78 -17.32
CA ASN A 304 -14.77 16.49 -17.16
C ASN A 304 -16.12 16.45 -17.91
N GLU A 305 -16.92 17.51 -17.82
CA GLU A 305 -18.20 17.63 -18.54
C GLU A 305 -17.98 17.59 -20.06
N ALA A 306 -17.03 18.36 -20.58
CA ALA A 306 -16.68 18.37 -21.99
C ALA A 306 -16.13 17.02 -22.46
N ALA A 307 -15.32 16.36 -21.63
CA ALA A 307 -14.78 15.03 -21.95
C ALA A 307 -15.87 13.95 -22.00
N VAL A 308 -16.87 14.01 -21.10
CA VAL A 308 -18.03 13.07 -21.14
C VAL A 308 -18.78 13.21 -22.44
N GLU A 309 -19.02 14.44 -22.92
CA GLU A 309 -19.70 14.66 -24.20
C GLU A 309 -18.85 14.12 -25.37
N GLU A 310 -17.53 14.28 -25.30
CA GLU A 310 -16.65 13.81 -26.36
C GLU A 310 -16.59 12.27 -26.43
N ILE A 311 -16.57 11.58 -25.26
CA ILE A 311 -16.55 10.11 -25.21
C ILE A 311 -17.78 9.50 -25.90
N LYS A 312 -18.93 10.17 -25.88
CA LYS A 312 -20.15 9.70 -26.56
C LYS A 312 -19.95 9.49 -28.06
N LYS A 313 -18.97 10.16 -28.67
CA LYS A 313 -18.60 9.98 -30.07
C LYS A 313 -17.82 8.67 -30.32
N PHE A 314 -17.10 8.19 -29.30
CA PHE A 314 -16.19 7.02 -29.37
C PHE A 314 -16.45 6.04 -28.21
N PRO A 315 -17.67 5.54 -28.01
CA PRO A 315 -18.07 4.89 -26.77
C PRO A 315 -17.36 3.55 -26.49
N PHE A 316 -16.97 2.83 -27.55
CA PHE A 316 -16.36 1.49 -27.40
C PHE A 316 -14.84 1.54 -27.36
N PHE A 317 -14.17 2.03 -28.39
CA PHE A 317 -12.72 1.99 -28.48
C PHE A 317 -12.03 3.30 -28.08
N GLY A 318 -12.80 4.32 -27.71
CA GLY A 318 -12.26 5.62 -27.33
C GLY A 318 -11.68 6.42 -28.50
N ALA A 319 -11.15 7.59 -28.20
CA ALA A 319 -10.56 8.47 -29.18
C ALA A 319 -9.13 8.07 -29.60
N GLY A 320 -8.50 7.12 -28.87
CA GLY A 320 -7.12 6.72 -29.12
C GLY A 320 -6.08 7.75 -28.63
N LEU A 321 -4.80 7.41 -28.82
CA LEU A 321 -3.68 8.27 -28.38
C LEU A 321 -3.37 9.43 -29.33
N GLY A 322 -3.65 9.24 -30.62
CA GLY A 322 -3.38 10.23 -31.67
C GLY A 322 -4.48 11.26 -31.86
N TYR A 323 -5.57 11.17 -31.11
CA TYR A 323 -6.69 12.09 -31.23
C TYR A 323 -6.37 13.44 -30.59
N GLU A 324 -6.40 14.50 -31.39
CA GLU A 324 -6.29 15.88 -30.92
C GLU A 324 -7.65 16.38 -30.45
N TRP A 325 -7.81 16.44 -29.15
CA TRP A 325 -9.03 16.94 -28.55
C TRP A 325 -9.04 18.47 -28.51
N HIS A 326 -10.06 19.04 -29.07
CA HIS A 326 -10.32 20.48 -29.05
C HIS A 326 -11.56 20.75 -28.19
N PRO A 327 -11.40 20.99 -26.88
CA PRO A 327 -12.51 21.30 -26.00
C PRO A 327 -13.16 22.63 -26.38
N PRO A 328 -14.41 22.90 -25.93
CA PRO A 328 -15.06 24.19 -26.12
C PRO A 328 -14.19 25.36 -25.62
N SER A 329 -14.33 26.53 -26.21
CA SER A 329 -13.48 27.73 -25.97
C SER A 329 -13.43 28.20 -24.51
N HIS A 330 -14.43 27.84 -23.69
CA HIS A 330 -14.46 28.14 -22.26
C HIS A 330 -13.63 27.17 -21.39
N VAL A 331 -13.10 26.11 -21.98
CA VAL A 331 -12.25 25.11 -21.29
C VAL A 331 -10.79 25.43 -21.60
N VAL A 332 -10.06 25.84 -20.59
CA VAL A 332 -8.70 26.39 -20.71
C VAL A 332 -7.62 25.33 -20.95
N THR A 333 -7.91 24.05 -20.69
CA THR A 333 -6.92 22.97 -20.79
C THR A 333 -7.49 21.73 -21.45
N THR A 334 -6.64 20.99 -22.13
CA THR A 334 -6.96 19.69 -22.74
C THR A 334 -6.64 18.50 -21.82
N SER A 335 -6.08 18.76 -20.63
CA SER A 335 -5.69 17.70 -19.67
C SER A 335 -6.90 17.20 -18.87
N ILE A 336 -7.24 15.93 -19.04
CA ILE A 336 -8.30 15.27 -18.26
C ILE A 336 -7.68 14.76 -16.96
N ASP A 337 -7.86 15.54 -15.87
CA ASP A 337 -7.36 15.23 -14.53
C ASP A 337 -8.32 14.29 -13.77
N ASN A 338 -8.70 13.18 -14.40
CA ASN A 338 -9.53 12.13 -13.84
C ASN A 338 -9.11 10.82 -14.51
N PHE A 339 -8.50 9.92 -13.74
CA PHE A 339 -7.98 8.65 -14.28
C PHE A 339 -9.06 7.81 -14.97
N TRP A 340 -10.21 7.65 -14.32
CA TRP A 340 -11.31 6.82 -14.85
C TRP A 340 -11.87 7.37 -16.14
N LEU A 341 -12.04 8.69 -16.18
CA LEU A 341 -12.54 9.39 -17.36
C LEU A 341 -11.49 9.41 -18.47
N ALA A 342 -10.21 9.60 -18.15
CA ALA A 342 -9.12 9.59 -19.13
C ALA A 342 -8.97 8.20 -19.78
N VAL A 343 -9.14 7.12 -19.01
CA VAL A 343 -9.17 5.75 -19.54
C VAL A 343 -10.37 5.55 -20.47
N ALA A 344 -11.56 6.02 -20.09
CA ALA A 344 -12.75 5.97 -20.96
C ALA A 344 -12.56 6.80 -22.23
N PHE A 345 -12.00 8.00 -22.10
CA PHE A 345 -11.74 8.89 -23.23
C PHE A 345 -10.79 8.24 -24.25
N ARG A 346 -9.70 7.64 -23.79
CA ARG A 346 -8.67 7.05 -24.65
C ARG A 346 -9.07 5.68 -25.23
N ASN A 347 -9.82 4.88 -24.46
CA ASN A 347 -10.03 3.45 -24.78
C ASN A 347 -11.51 3.03 -24.72
N GLY A 348 -12.45 3.96 -24.53
CA GLY A 348 -13.89 3.69 -24.46
C GLY A 348 -14.39 3.31 -23.07
N TYR A 349 -15.72 3.37 -22.86
CA TYR A 349 -16.38 3.04 -21.58
C TYR A 349 -16.06 1.62 -21.07
N PRO A 350 -15.98 0.56 -21.92
CA PRO A 350 -15.70 -0.78 -21.40
C PRO A 350 -14.34 -0.88 -20.71
N SER A 351 -13.32 -0.13 -21.15
CA SER A 351 -12.01 -0.12 -20.49
C SER A 351 -12.09 0.45 -19.08
N ALA A 352 -12.78 1.57 -18.91
CA ALA A 352 -12.98 2.18 -17.58
C ALA A 352 -13.82 1.28 -16.66
N ALA A 353 -14.85 0.64 -17.21
CA ALA A 353 -15.66 -0.32 -16.46
C ALA A 353 -14.86 -1.54 -15.99
N LEU A 354 -13.99 -2.09 -16.83
CA LEU A 354 -13.13 -3.24 -16.49
C LEU A 354 -12.14 -2.91 -15.37
N ILE A 355 -11.44 -1.77 -15.46
CA ILE A 355 -10.45 -1.42 -14.42
C ILE A 355 -11.14 -1.01 -13.10
N LEU A 356 -12.29 -0.33 -13.16
CA LEU A 356 -13.08 -0.03 -11.97
C LEU A 356 -13.60 -1.32 -11.32
N ALA A 357 -14.12 -2.25 -12.13
CA ALA A 357 -14.55 -3.57 -11.67
C ALA A 357 -13.38 -4.36 -11.05
N ALA A 358 -12.17 -4.27 -11.61
CA ALA A 358 -10.97 -4.92 -11.05
C ALA A 358 -10.62 -4.34 -9.68
N ALA A 359 -10.65 -3.01 -9.51
CA ALA A 359 -10.40 -2.37 -8.22
C ALA A 359 -11.45 -2.74 -7.17
N LEU A 360 -12.73 -2.71 -7.53
CA LEU A 360 -13.84 -3.14 -6.65
C LEU A 360 -13.74 -4.65 -6.32
N ALA A 361 -13.44 -5.48 -7.31
CA ALA A 361 -13.26 -6.92 -7.10
C ALA A 361 -12.08 -7.19 -6.14
N ALA A 362 -10.97 -6.47 -6.25
CA ALA A 362 -9.83 -6.62 -5.34
C ALA A 362 -10.22 -6.25 -3.90
N LEU A 363 -10.95 -5.16 -3.69
CA LEU A 363 -11.48 -4.77 -2.38
C LEU A 363 -12.42 -5.81 -1.81
N ILE A 364 -13.31 -6.37 -2.64
CA ILE A 364 -14.28 -7.39 -2.23
C ILE A 364 -13.59 -8.71 -1.94
N VAL A 365 -12.74 -9.19 -2.84
CA VAL A 365 -12.05 -10.49 -2.71
C VAL A 365 -11.15 -10.50 -1.49
N VAL A 366 -10.37 -9.45 -1.28
CA VAL A 366 -9.48 -9.35 -0.11
C VAL A 366 -10.28 -9.02 1.15
N GLY A 367 -11.21 -8.04 1.09
CA GLY A 367 -11.93 -7.54 2.27
C GLY A 367 -12.92 -8.55 2.88
N ARG A 368 -13.47 -9.50 2.11
CA ARG A 368 -14.42 -10.50 2.61
C ARG A 368 -13.77 -11.68 3.33
N VAL A 369 -12.46 -11.90 3.15
CA VAL A 369 -11.78 -13.01 3.80
C VAL A 369 -11.69 -12.73 5.30
N ARG A 370 -12.28 -13.62 6.10
CA ARG A 370 -12.16 -13.54 7.56
C ARG A 370 -10.84 -14.15 7.98
N GLN A 371 -10.02 -13.35 8.66
CA GLN A 371 -8.71 -13.77 9.15
C GLN A 371 -8.64 -13.61 10.66
N GLU A 372 -8.17 -14.63 11.35
CA GLU A 372 -7.92 -14.60 12.80
C GLU A 372 -6.53 -14.09 13.12
N ASP A 373 -5.55 -14.38 12.26
CA ASP A 373 -4.20 -13.88 12.40
C ASP A 373 -4.17 -12.35 12.31
N GLU A 374 -3.69 -11.69 13.37
CA GLU A 374 -3.59 -10.22 13.44
C GLU A 374 -2.66 -9.66 12.35
N ARG A 375 -1.61 -10.40 11.95
CA ARG A 375 -0.68 -9.96 10.90
C ARG A 375 -1.36 -9.92 9.54
N VAL A 376 -2.05 -11.01 9.18
CA VAL A 376 -2.79 -11.09 7.91
C VAL A 376 -3.88 -10.03 7.86
N ARG A 377 -4.64 -9.87 8.95
CA ARG A 377 -5.71 -8.85 9.05
C ARG A 377 -5.16 -7.43 8.93
N ALA A 378 -4.01 -7.14 9.51
CA ALA A 378 -3.38 -5.82 9.38
C ALA A 378 -2.93 -5.55 7.93
N CYS A 379 -2.32 -6.53 7.25
CA CYS A 379 -1.96 -6.43 5.83
C CYS A 379 -3.20 -6.23 4.94
N GLN A 380 -4.25 -7.01 5.19
CA GLN A 380 -5.55 -6.91 4.51
C GLN A 380 -6.16 -5.51 4.67
N THR A 381 -6.21 -4.99 5.91
CA THR A 381 -6.79 -3.67 6.19
C THR A 381 -5.95 -2.56 5.56
N ALA A 382 -4.62 -2.62 5.67
CA ALA A 382 -3.72 -1.66 5.04
C ALA A 382 -3.93 -1.60 3.53
N PHE A 383 -4.01 -2.74 2.88
CA PHE A 383 -4.28 -2.83 1.44
C PHE A 383 -5.64 -2.23 1.06
N CYS A 384 -6.72 -2.63 1.75
CA CYS A 384 -8.06 -2.14 1.43
C CYS A 384 -8.17 -0.62 1.60
N ILE A 385 -7.60 -0.07 2.68
CA ILE A 385 -7.58 1.38 2.91
C ILE A 385 -6.77 2.09 1.82
N THR A 386 -5.58 1.59 1.49
CA THR A 386 -4.74 2.19 0.43
C THR A 386 -5.44 2.17 -0.92
N LEU A 387 -5.95 1.01 -1.37
CA LEU A 387 -6.57 0.89 -2.68
C LEU A 387 -7.85 1.73 -2.78
N ALA A 388 -8.71 1.73 -1.75
CA ALA A 388 -9.91 2.54 -1.72
C ALA A 388 -9.58 4.04 -1.77
N SER A 389 -8.62 4.51 -0.97
CA SER A 389 -8.25 5.93 -0.92
C SER A 389 -7.59 6.40 -2.21
N LEU A 390 -6.71 5.59 -2.82
CA LEU A 390 -6.16 5.90 -4.13
C LEU A 390 -7.23 5.93 -5.21
N SER A 391 -8.13 4.94 -5.24
CA SER A 391 -9.23 4.89 -6.21
C SER A 391 -10.13 6.12 -6.13
N VAL A 392 -10.44 6.60 -4.92
CA VAL A 392 -11.20 7.85 -4.73
C VAL A 392 -10.41 9.06 -5.20
N SER A 393 -9.12 9.16 -4.83
CA SER A 393 -8.30 10.33 -5.21
C SER A 393 -8.08 10.44 -6.71
N THR A 394 -8.10 9.33 -7.44
CA THR A 394 -7.93 9.31 -8.90
C THR A 394 -9.14 9.79 -9.70
N PHE A 395 -10.27 10.10 -9.05
CA PHE A 395 -11.33 10.88 -9.68
C PHE A 395 -10.95 12.34 -9.92
N THR A 396 -9.93 12.84 -9.23
CA THR A 396 -9.43 14.21 -9.35
C THR A 396 -8.04 14.33 -9.95
N VAL A 397 -7.43 13.20 -10.31
CA VAL A 397 -6.08 13.14 -10.87
C VAL A 397 -5.96 11.97 -11.86
N HIS A 398 -5.29 12.23 -12.97
CA HIS A 398 -4.84 11.17 -13.89
C HIS A 398 -3.52 10.55 -13.41
N MET A 399 -3.36 9.24 -13.63
CA MET A 399 -2.13 8.49 -13.33
C MET A 399 -1.49 7.98 -14.62
N TRP A 400 -0.17 8.16 -14.73
CA TRP A 400 0.64 7.61 -15.83
C TRP A 400 2.02 7.18 -15.32
N ASN A 401 2.76 6.47 -16.14
CA ASN A 401 4.11 5.97 -15.83
C ASN A 401 4.17 5.23 -14.47
N ALA A 402 5.10 5.59 -13.58
CA ALA A 402 5.34 4.90 -12.32
C ALA A 402 4.09 4.79 -11.42
N SER A 403 3.23 5.81 -11.38
CA SER A 403 2.01 5.79 -10.57
C SER A 403 0.93 4.87 -11.16
N TYR A 404 0.82 4.78 -12.48
CA TYR A 404 -0.03 3.82 -13.19
C TYR A 404 0.42 2.37 -12.88
N VAL A 405 1.70 2.11 -13.02
CA VAL A 405 2.31 0.80 -12.77
C VAL A 405 2.15 0.38 -11.30
N LEU A 406 2.24 1.34 -10.36
CA LEU A 406 1.98 1.12 -8.94
C LEU A 406 0.53 0.64 -8.69
N LEU A 407 -0.48 1.17 -9.40
CA LEU A 407 -1.86 0.72 -9.25
C LEU A 407 -1.99 -0.77 -9.57
N PHE A 408 -1.40 -1.25 -10.66
CA PHE A 408 -1.47 -2.67 -11.03
C PHE A 408 -0.66 -3.56 -10.08
N TYR A 409 0.48 -3.08 -9.59
CA TYR A 409 1.19 -3.74 -8.50
C TYR A 409 0.29 -3.90 -7.27
N LEU A 410 -0.41 -2.84 -6.86
CA LEU A 410 -1.33 -2.90 -5.72
C LEU A 410 -2.46 -3.90 -5.96
N LEU A 411 -3.07 -3.95 -7.14
CA LEU A 411 -4.13 -4.91 -7.45
C LEU A 411 -3.68 -6.37 -7.26
N GLY A 412 -2.40 -6.69 -7.46
CA GLY A 412 -1.85 -8.04 -7.30
C GLY A 412 -1.34 -8.37 -5.90
N CYS A 413 -0.90 -7.36 -5.11
CA CYS A 413 -0.03 -7.56 -3.94
C CYS A 413 -0.70 -8.20 -2.72
N ALA A 414 -2.03 -8.19 -2.62
CA ALA A 414 -2.75 -8.72 -1.44
C ALA A 414 -3.66 -9.92 -1.73
N LEU A 415 -3.74 -10.40 -2.97
CA LEU A 415 -4.63 -11.51 -3.35
C LEU A 415 -4.22 -12.85 -2.69
N TRP A 416 -2.99 -12.96 -2.19
CA TRP A 416 -2.55 -14.09 -1.39
C TRP A 416 -3.40 -14.31 -0.12
N VAL A 417 -4.03 -13.26 0.41
CA VAL A 417 -4.91 -13.33 1.58
C VAL A 417 -6.06 -14.32 1.36
N ARG A 418 -6.57 -14.41 0.13
CA ARG A 418 -7.60 -15.38 -0.27
C ARG A 418 -7.05 -16.80 -0.37
N ASP A 419 -5.81 -16.92 -0.85
CA ASP A 419 -5.17 -18.20 -1.11
C ASP A 419 -4.60 -18.81 0.19
N ALA A 420 -4.45 -18.01 1.26
CA ALA A 420 -4.00 -18.49 2.55
C ALA A 420 -5.00 -19.54 3.10
N PRO A 421 -4.53 -20.69 3.59
CA PRO A 421 -5.43 -21.67 4.19
C PRO A 421 -6.18 -21.04 5.36
N ALA A 422 -7.50 -21.19 5.36
CA ALA A 422 -8.30 -20.87 6.54
C ALA A 422 -7.71 -21.64 7.72
N ALA A 423 -7.62 -20.99 8.89
CA ALA A 423 -7.23 -21.71 10.10
C ALA A 423 -8.16 -22.92 10.24
N VAL A 424 -7.62 -24.12 10.05
CA VAL A 424 -8.36 -25.34 10.30
C VAL A 424 -8.56 -25.34 11.80
N GLU A 425 -9.80 -25.16 12.26
CA GLU A 425 -10.18 -25.54 13.61
C GLU A 425 -9.75 -27.00 13.79
N THR A 426 -8.64 -27.19 14.46
CA THR A 426 -8.25 -28.51 14.93
C THR A 426 -9.24 -28.81 16.06
N THR A 427 -10.39 -29.39 15.72
CA THR A 427 -11.09 -30.20 16.69
C THR A 427 -10.09 -31.28 17.06
N VAL A 428 -9.37 -31.07 18.17
CA VAL A 428 -8.69 -32.12 18.86
C VAL A 428 -9.83 -33.12 19.15
N PRO A 429 -9.83 -34.35 18.60
CA PRO A 429 -10.80 -35.30 19.04
C PRO A 429 -10.56 -35.42 20.56
N GLU A 430 -11.59 -35.08 21.35
CA GLU A 430 -11.65 -35.50 22.71
C GLU A 430 -11.36 -36.99 22.64
N THR A 431 -10.18 -37.36 23.08
CA THR A 431 -9.85 -38.74 23.34
C THR A 431 -10.88 -39.17 24.38
N GLU A 432 -11.92 -39.89 23.94
CA GLU A 432 -12.72 -40.70 24.87
C GLU A 432 -11.69 -41.40 25.74
N GLU A 433 -11.57 -40.95 26.99
CA GLU A 433 -10.93 -41.72 28.04
C GLU A 433 -11.70 -43.06 28.10
N ALA A 434 -11.20 -44.03 27.36
CA ALA A 434 -11.56 -45.39 27.59
C ALA A 434 -11.13 -45.68 29.05
N ASP A 435 -12.13 -45.74 29.91
CA ASP A 435 -12.06 -46.19 31.30
C ASP A 435 -11.54 -47.62 31.30
N THR A 436 -10.22 -47.81 31.15
CA THR A 436 -9.52 -49.00 31.52
C THR A 436 -8.90 -48.74 32.88
N GLY A 437 -9.64 -49.16 33.92
CA GLY A 437 -9.20 -49.16 35.31
C GLY A 437 -7.88 -49.88 35.51
N SER A 438 -6.79 -49.17 35.31
CA SER A 438 -5.47 -49.55 35.75
C SER A 438 -4.99 -48.47 36.73
N ARG A 439 -5.24 -48.74 38.02
CA ARG A 439 -4.65 -47.98 39.12
C ARG A 439 -3.14 -48.05 39.02
N VAL A 440 -2.51 -47.04 38.51
CA VAL A 440 -1.08 -46.82 38.68
C VAL A 440 -0.84 -46.36 40.12
N GLN A 441 -0.38 -47.31 40.96
CA GLN A 441 0.10 -47.00 42.31
C GLN A 441 1.43 -46.24 42.20
N TYR A 442 1.38 -44.93 42.50
CA TYR A 442 2.59 -44.18 42.75
C TYR A 442 3.23 -44.64 44.08
N THR A 443 4.28 -45.44 44.01
CA THR A 443 5.15 -45.73 45.16
C THR A 443 5.97 -44.49 45.47
N ARG A 444 5.67 -43.82 46.58
CA ARG A 444 6.51 -42.82 47.22
C ARG A 444 7.84 -43.43 47.55
N PHE A 445 8.92 -43.03 46.90
CA PHE A 445 10.27 -43.30 47.35
C PHE A 445 10.53 -42.49 48.62
N ALA A 446 10.56 -43.19 49.77
CA ALA A 446 11.06 -42.67 51.04
C ALA A 446 12.59 -42.50 50.91
N SER A 447 13.04 -41.28 51.09
CA SER A 447 14.48 -41.00 51.26
C SER A 447 14.95 -41.58 52.57
N ARG A 448 15.73 -42.70 52.52
CA ARG A 448 16.49 -43.19 53.64
C ARG A 448 17.88 -42.56 53.60
N GLY A 449 18.12 -41.70 54.59
CA GLY A 449 19.45 -41.26 54.88
C GLY A 449 20.31 -42.42 55.38
N ASN A 450 21.54 -42.53 54.98
CA ASN A 450 22.56 -43.22 55.65
C ASN A 450 23.87 -42.45 55.63
N SER A 451 24.21 -41.97 56.80
CA SER A 451 25.49 -41.42 57.17
C SER A 451 26.59 -42.51 57.08
N ARG A 452 27.71 -42.24 56.47
CA ARG A 452 29.00 -42.80 56.90
C ARG A 452 30.15 -41.90 56.64
N VAL A 453 30.71 -41.45 57.70
CA VAL A 453 31.95 -40.84 58.07
C VAL A 453 33.19 -41.45 57.37
N LEU A 454 34.10 -40.62 56.93
CA LEU A 454 35.58 -40.73 57.07
C LEU A 454 36.20 -39.39 56.59
N ALA A 455 36.62 -38.61 57.49
CA ALA A 455 37.92 -38.31 58.08
C ALA A 455 38.93 -37.68 57.08
N GLY A 456 39.40 -36.49 57.42
CA GLY A 456 40.61 -35.88 56.86
C GLY A 456 40.55 -34.32 56.84
N ALA A 457 40.92 -33.72 57.96
CA ALA A 457 41.11 -32.28 58.20
C ALA A 457 42.47 -31.79 57.64
N PRO A 458 42.90 -30.55 57.80
CA PRO A 458 42.41 -29.42 58.57
C PRO A 458 42.52 -28.02 57.88
N PRO A 459 42.34 -26.93 58.63
CA PRO A 459 41.83 -25.64 58.17
C PRO A 459 42.86 -24.50 58.18
N VAL A 460 42.53 -23.34 57.57
CA VAL A 460 43.11 -22.03 57.90
C VAL A 460 42.02 -21.00 57.66
N ASN A 461 41.41 -20.48 58.61
CA ASN A 461 41.51 -19.33 59.50
C ASN A 461 41.47 -17.92 58.85
N ARG A 462 40.41 -17.21 59.29
CA ARG A 462 40.32 -15.82 59.76
C ARG A 462 40.48 -14.72 58.71
N THR A 463 39.69 -13.65 58.72
CA THR A 463 39.15 -12.78 59.82
C THR A 463 38.09 -11.89 59.19
N GLN A 464 36.90 -11.77 59.70
CA GLN A 464 36.29 -10.69 60.46
C GLN A 464 36.74 -9.28 60.17
N SER A 465 35.74 -8.45 59.80
CA SER A 465 35.41 -7.17 60.40
C SER A 465 34.36 -6.48 59.55
N SER A 466 33.11 -6.35 59.86
CA SER A 466 32.32 -5.58 60.80
C SER A 466 32.32 -4.08 60.52
N ALA A 467 31.07 -3.62 60.56
CA ALA A 467 30.55 -2.29 60.90
C ALA A 467 30.36 -1.30 59.74
N ALA A 468 29.15 -0.99 59.32
CA ALA A 468 28.17 -0.09 59.97
C ALA A 468 28.56 1.38 59.77
N SER A 469 27.75 2.12 59.04
CA SER A 469 26.95 3.24 59.51
C SER A 469 26.65 4.26 58.38
N GLN A 470 25.37 4.45 58.15
CA GLN A 470 24.83 5.75 57.71
C GLN A 470 24.93 6.72 58.90
N PRO A 471 24.57 8.04 58.83
CA PRO A 471 23.95 8.88 57.78
C PRO A 471 24.56 10.31 57.73
N ALA A 472 24.09 11.16 56.85
CA ALA A 472 23.62 12.54 57.11
C ALA A 472 23.77 13.48 55.93
N SER A 473 22.65 13.99 55.44
CA SER A 473 22.55 15.37 54.90
C SER A 473 22.76 16.36 56.05
N PRO A 474 22.98 17.67 55.89
CA PRO A 474 22.14 18.55 55.11
C PRO A 474 22.76 19.89 54.61
N THR A 475 21.89 20.68 53.98
CA THR A 475 21.73 22.15 53.99
C THR A 475 22.53 23.03 53.05
N ASN A 476 21.76 23.67 52.19
CA ASN A 476 21.45 25.12 52.11
C ASN A 476 22.57 26.11 51.81
N HIS A 477 22.41 26.87 50.75
CA HIS A 477 22.19 28.34 50.75
C HIS A 477 22.13 28.83 49.30
N ALA A 478 21.00 29.35 48.86
CA ALA A 478 20.63 30.76 48.85
C ALA A 478 21.12 31.53 47.59
N ALA A 479 20.12 31.98 46.87
CA ALA A 479 20.15 33.04 45.85
C ALA A 479 20.49 34.39 46.49
N PRO A 480 20.37 35.57 45.84
CA PRO A 480 20.04 35.97 44.47
C PRO A 480 20.91 37.14 43.94
N LEU A 481 20.60 37.68 42.73
CA LEU A 481 20.57 39.12 42.36
C LEU A 481 20.57 39.23 40.83
N ARG A 482 19.44 39.69 40.21
CA ARG A 482 19.14 41.08 39.75
C ARG A 482 20.26 41.72 38.93
N SER A 483 19.96 42.09 37.69
CA SER A 483 19.30 43.33 37.25
C SER A 483 19.35 43.49 35.73
N THR A 484 18.22 43.79 35.13
CA THR A 484 17.94 45.03 34.37
C THR A 484 18.82 45.28 33.15
N GLY A 485 18.29 45.40 31.97
CA GLY A 485 17.60 46.53 31.47
C GLY A 485 17.57 46.59 29.95
N ARG A 486 16.45 47.04 29.46
CA ARG A 486 16.18 47.96 28.35
C ARG A 486 16.26 47.47 26.89
N VAL A 487 15.07 47.37 26.38
CA VAL A 487 14.70 47.76 25.00
C VAL A 487 14.85 49.27 24.87
N PRO A 488 15.21 49.81 23.70
CA PRO A 488 14.33 50.66 22.91
C PRO A 488 14.60 50.57 21.39
N PRO A 489 13.97 51.47 20.54
CA PRO A 489 12.73 51.20 19.82
C PRO A 489 12.88 51.36 18.28
N ILE A 490 11.81 50.96 17.60
CA ILE A 490 11.26 51.34 16.28
C ILE A 490 11.75 52.71 15.74
N GLY A 491 11.99 52.72 14.44
CA GLY A 491 12.17 53.92 13.60
C GLY A 491 12.64 53.57 12.23
N ASP A 492 11.77 53.73 11.32
CA ASP A 492 11.43 54.11 9.95
C ASP A 492 11.52 53.04 8.88
#